data_be76ba645e911ef362b5542e183969fb
#
_entry.id   be76ba645e911ef362b5542e183969fb
#
_cell.length_a   1.000
_cell.length_b   1.000
_cell.length_c   1.000
_cell.angle_alpha   90.00
_cell.angle_beta   90.00
_cell.angle_gamma   90.00
#
_symmetry.space_group_name_H-M   'P 1'
#
loop_
_entity.id
_entity.type
_entity.pdbx_description
1 polymer ?
#
loop_
_entity_poly.entity_id
_entity_poly.type
_entity_poly.pdbx_seq_one_letter_code
_entity_poly.pdbx_strand_id
1 'polypeptide(L)'
;PPFNIWNTIKKIPKAKNYLCFTNFQNRSFVEKLFGKPKFELIWYFKDGRWVSNNMPRITHENILIYGELKNSAFTGNINTNKKSVKKGKSCIGKDKNLGNRIYTPKEFKMLNSVLEVPRDVKKPLGVWSKPLKLVMPLMKWLVNKNDKVFDGYMGSGTFAICCHNLKVNYTGYEICKNNFKIAKDRVNAHTSQIQLWT
;
A
#
# COMPACT_ATOMS: atom_id res chain seq x y z
N PRO A 1 8.30 27.21 1.87
CA PRO A 1 7.33 27.56 0.85
C PRO A 1 6.49 26.34 0.57
N PRO A 2 5.15 26.48 0.44
CA PRO A 2 4.33 25.36 0.09
C PRO A 2 4.78 24.90 -1.29
N PHE A 3 5.24 23.66 -1.37
CA PHE A 3 5.49 22.99 -2.62
C PHE A 3 4.24 23.18 -3.47
N ASN A 4 4.39 23.77 -4.67
CA ASN A 4 3.24 23.96 -5.54
C ASN A 4 2.90 22.62 -6.19
N ILE A 5 2.36 21.73 -5.37
CA ILE A 5 1.86 20.38 -5.73
C ILE A 5 0.95 20.45 -6.97
N TRP A 6 0.21 21.55 -7.16
CA TRP A 6 -0.66 21.76 -8.31
C TRP A 6 0.06 21.63 -9.65
N ASN A 7 1.28 22.16 -9.78
CA ASN A 7 2.06 22.06 -11.02
C ASN A 7 2.60 20.65 -11.26
N THR A 8 2.82 19.89 -10.18
CA THR A 8 3.28 18.50 -10.28
C THR A 8 2.12 17.57 -10.65
N ILE A 9 0.94 17.79 -10.09
CA ILE A 9 -0.23 16.92 -10.31
C ILE A 9 -0.78 17.03 -11.72
N LYS A 10 -0.75 18.21 -12.33
CA LYS A 10 -1.11 18.38 -13.76
C LYS A 10 -0.24 17.56 -14.71
N LYS A 11 0.93 17.11 -14.25
CA LYS A 11 1.89 16.27 -15.00
C LYS A 11 1.77 14.78 -14.68
N ILE A 12 0.90 14.39 -13.74
CA ILE A 12 0.69 12.96 -13.43
C ILE A 12 -0.03 12.31 -14.62
N PRO A 13 0.52 11.25 -15.18
CA PRO A 13 -0.14 10.53 -16.27
C PRO A 13 -1.53 10.04 -15.84
N LYS A 14 -2.49 10.08 -16.74
CA LYS A 14 -3.78 9.44 -16.52
C LYS A 14 -3.57 7.95 -16.30
N ALA A 15 -4.04 7.45 -15.18
CA ALA A 15 -3.94 6.04 -14.82
C ALA A 15 -5.33 5.45 -14.54
N LYS A 16 -5.43 4.13 -14.64
CA LYS A 16 -6.65 3.39 -14.28
C LYS A 16 -6.88 3.41 -12.77
N ASN A 17 -5.81 3.29 -12.00
CA ASN A 17 -5.84 3.28 -10.55
C ASN A 17 -4.81 4.25 -9.99
N TYR A 18 -5.14 4.87 -8.85
CA TYR A 18 -4.22 5.69 -8.08
C TYR A 18 -4.19 5.18 -6.64
N LEU A 19 -3.02 5.20 -6.05
CA LEU A 19 -2.79 4.93 -4.64
C LEU A 19 -2.08 6.12 -4.01
N CYS A 20 -2.69 6.70 -2.97
CA CYS A 20 -2.15 7.86 -2.27
C CYS A 20 -1.98 7.55 -0.79
N PHE A 21 -0.75 7.64 -0.28
CA PHE A 21 -0.53 7.73 1.16
C PHE A 21 -0.76 9.17 1.61
N THR A 22 -1.58 9.35 2.64
CA THR A 22 -1.92 10.67 3.15
C THR A 22 -2.13 10.64 4.66
N ASN A 23 -2.11 11.81 5.27
CA ASN A 23 -2.49 12.02 6.66
C ASN A 23 -3.79 12.82 6.74
N PHE A 24 -4.31 12.98 7.94
CA PHE A 24 -5.53 13.74 8.20
C PHE A 24 -5.49 15.17 7.60
N GLN A 25 -4.37 15.87 7.73
CA GLN A 25 -4.24 17.27 7.27
C GLN A 25 -4.29 17.40 5.74
N ASN A 26 -3.76 16.40 5.02
CA ASN A 26 -3.64 16.46 3.55
C ASN A 26 -4.77 15.74 2.83
N ARG A 27 -5.63 15.01 3.55
CA ARG A 27 -6.71 14.21 2.97
C ARG A 27 -7.65 15.05 2.10
N SER A 28 -8.15 16.16 2.63
CA SER A 28 -9.09 17.05 1.89
C SER A 28 -8.48 17.60 0.61
N PHE A 29 -7.18 17.83 0.61
CA PHE A 29 -6.45 18.26 -0.57
C PHE A 29 -6.40 17.15 -1.64
N VAL A 30 -6.09 15.90 -1.26
CA VAL A 30 -6.09 14.76 -2.17
C VAL A 30 -7.49 14.53 -2.76
N GLU A 31 -8.53 14.62 -1.93
CA GLU A 31 -9.92 14.46 -2.39
C GLU A 31 -10.38 15.59 -3.34
N LYS A 32 -9.88 16.81 -3.18
CA LYS A 32 -10.13 17.90 -4.15
C LYS A 32 -9.54 17.61 -5.52
N LEU A 33 -8.45 16.84 -5.59
CA LEU A 33 -7.76 16.51 -6.83
C LEU A 33 -8.33 15.31 -7.55
N PHE A 34 -8.64 14.26 -6.80
CA PHE A 34 -9.01 12.95 -7.34
C PHE A 34 -10.48 12.58 -7.08
N GLY A 35 -11.23 13.43 -6.37
CA GLY A 35 -12.59 13.14 -5.92
C GLY A 35 -12.60 12.23 -4.70
N LYS A 36 -13.76 11.59 -4.42
CA LYS A 36 -13.88 10.63 -3.32
C LYS A 36 -13.12 9.34 -3.66
N PRO A 37 -12.34 8.81 -2.72
CA PRO A 37 -11.66 7.53 -2.93
C PRO A 37 -12.68 6.40 -3.08
N LYS A 38 -12.34 5.41 -3.90
CA LYS A 38 -13.11 4.17 -4.05
C LYS A 38 -13.06 3.31 -2.81
N PHE A 39 -11.90 3.31 -2.15
CA PHE A 39 -11.65 2.59 -0.91
C PHE A 39 -10.58 3.28 -0.08
N GLU A 40 -10.64 3.08 1.23
CA GLU A 40 -9.66 3.57 2.19
C GLU A 40 -9.11 2.43 3.02
N LEU A 41 -7.79 2.42 3.19
CA LEU A 41 -7.08 1.55 4.10
C LEU A 41 -6.36 2.39 5.14
N ILE A 42 -6.15 1.83 6.29
CA ILE A 42 -5.36 2.43 7.37
C ILE A 42 -4.07 1.63 7.54
N TRP A 43 -2.94 2.28 7.38
CA TRP A 43 -1.69 1.72 7.82
C TRP A 43 -1.45 2.09 9.27
N TYR A 44 -1.57 1.11 10.16
CA TYR A 44 -1.37 1.24 11.59
C TYR A 44 0.04 0.79 11.99
N PHE A 45 0.71 1.55 12.86
CA PHE A 45 2.02 1.23 13.42
C PHE A 45 2.08 1.58 14.91
N LYS A 46 2.48 0.59 15.74
CA LYS A 46 2.49 0.72 17.21
C LYS A 46 3.46 1.77 17.74
N ASP A 47 4.59 1.94 17.04
CA ASP A 47 5.68 2.85 17.37
C ASP A 47 5.40 4.30 16.94
N GLY A 48 4.24 4.80 17.25
CA GLY A 48 3.69 6.08 16.82
C GLY A 48 4.71 7.24 16.80
N ARG A 49 4.53 8.14 15.83
CA ARG A 49 5.35 9.34 15.72
C ARG A 49 4.90 10.40 16.72
N TRP A 50 5.79 10.81 17.59
CA TRP A 50 5.59 11.95 18.47
C TRP A 50 5.72 13.26 17.67
N VAL A 51 4.80 14.19 17.89
CA VAL A 51 4.77 15.48 17.19
C VAL A 51 4.98 16.63 18.16
N SER A 52 4.28 16.63 19.29
CA SER A 52 4.38 17.62 20.34
C SER A 52 3.79 17.08 21.65
N ASN A 53 4.04 17.80 22.76
CA ASN A 53 3.49 17.44 24.07
C ASN A 53 1.96 17.56 24.13
N ASN A 54 1.37 18.39 23.28
CA ASN A 54 -0.06 18.72 23.30
C ASN A 54 -0.88 17.89 22.30
N MET A 55 -0.27 16.95 21.58
CA MET A 55 -0.94 16.14 20.58
C MET A 55 -0.71 14.64 20.80
N PRO A 56 -1.72 13.80 20.57
CA PRO A 56 -1.54 12.37 20.56
C PRO A 56 -0.47 11.93 19.56
N ARG A 57 0.16 10.80 19.81
CA ARG A 57 1.09 10.21 18.85
C ARG A 57 0.35 9.85 17.58
N ILE A 58 0.96 10.12 16.43
CA ILE A 58 0.46 9.68 15.14
C ILE A 58 0.85 8.21 14.97
N THR A 59 -0.13 7.32 15.00
CA THR A 59 0.04 5.86 14.91
C THR A 59 -0.46 5.27 13.60
N HIS A 60 -0.95 6.10 12.68
CA HIS A 60 -1.46 5.63 11.40
C HIS A 60 -1.26 6.63 10.27
N GLU A 61 -1.34 6.13 9.06
CA GLU A 61 -1.51 6.89 7.83
C GLU A 61 -2.69 6.31 7.05
N ASN A 62 -3.39 7.15 6.30
CA ASN A 62 -4.45 6.76 5.41
C ASN A 62 -3.86 6.37 4.04
N ILE A 63 -4.43 5.35 3.43
CA ILE A 63 -4.11 4.91 2.09
C ILE A 63 -5.39 5.00 1.26
N LEU A 64 -5.45 5.99 0.39
CA LEU A 64 -6.61 6.25 -0.45
C LEU A 64 -6.42 5.57 -1.81
N ILE A 65 -7.43 4.81 -2.21
CA ILE A 65 -7.44 4.06 -3.48
C ILE A 65 -8.51 4.64 -4.39
N TYR A 66 -8.11 4.94 -5.62
CA TYR A 66 -8.98 5.48 -6.66
C TYR A 66 -8.94 4.58 -7.90
N GLY A 67 -10.00 4.63 -8.69
CA GLY A 67 -10.09 3.96 -9.98
C GLY A 67 -10.92 2.69 -9.99
N GLU A 68 -10.65 1.80 -10.94
CA GLU A 68 -11.39 0.56 -11.14
C GLU A 68 -10.71 -0.60 -10.41
N LEU A 69 -11.28 -1.00 -9.28
CA LEU A 69 -10.77 -2.13 -8.50
C LEU A 69 -11.29 -3.45 -9.11
N LYS A 70 -10.63 -3.93 -10.17
CA LYS A 70 -11.03 -5.17 -10.87
C LYS A 70 -10.40 -6.43 -10.27
N ASN A 71 -9.27 -6.27 -9.58
CA ASN A 71 -8.55 -7.40 -9.01
C ASN A 71 -9.11 -7.81 -7.66
N SER A 72 -8.98 -9.10 -7.36
CA SER A 72 -9.31 -9.60 -6.03
C SER A 72 -8.32 -9.06 -4.99
N ALA A 73 -8.84 -8.58 -3.84
CA ALA A 73 -8.04 -8.16 -2.70
C ALA A 73 -7.37 -9.33 -1.95
N PHE A 74 -7.26 -10.49 -2.56
CA PHE A 74 -6.58 -11.66 -2.01
C PHE A 74 -5.07 -11.57 -2.25
N THR A 75 -4.28 -11.61 -1.19
CA THR A 75 -2.85 -11.25 -1.23
C THR A 75 -1.88 -12.35 -0.82
N GLY A 76 -2.28 -13.60 -0.75
CA GLY A 76 -1.33 -14.66 -0.45
C GLY A 76 -1.94 -15.98 -0.03
N ASN A 77 -1.13 -17.03 -0.01
CA ASN A 77 -1.51 -18.33 0.52
C ASN A 77 -1.66 -18.25 2.03
N ILE A 78 -2.81 -18.68 2.54
CA ILE A 78 -2.94 -19.00 3.95
C ILE A 78 -2.49 -20.45 4.09
N ASN A 79 -1.53 -20.70 4.98
CA ASN A 79 -1.25 -22.05 5.41
C ASN A 79 -2.47 -22.57 6.18
N THR A 80 -3.34 -23.32 5.49
CA THR A 80 -4.66 -23.73 5.98
C THR A 80 -4.61 -25.09 6.68
N ASN A 81 -3.64 -25.33 7.55
CA ASN A 81 -3.66 -26.54 8.37
C ASN A 81 -4.73 -26.50 9.48
N LYS A 82 -5.58 -25.46 9.52
CA LYS A 82 -6.70 -25.38 10.47
C LYS A 82 -8.02 -25.20 9.73
N LYS A 83 -8.76 -26.30 9.57
CA LYS A 83 -10.18 -26.29 9.22
C LYS A 83 -10.96 -25.69 10.40
N SER A 84 -11.32 -24.41 10.35
CA SER A 84 -12.24 -23.84 11.32
C SER A 84 -13.64 -23.79 10.71
N VAL A 85 -14.51 -24.65 11.18
CA VAL A 85 -15.95 -24.56 10.89
C VAL A 85 -16.54 -23.51 11.82
N LYS A 86 -16.77 -22.29 11.34
CA LYS A 86 -17.58 -21.31 12.08
C LYS A 86 -19.03 -21.46 11.66
N LYS A 87 -19.86 -22.03 12.55
CA LYS A 87 -21.31 -21.91 12.45
C LYS A 87 -21.67 -20.45 12.78
N GLY A 88 -21.88 -19.61 11.77
CA GLY A 88 -22.31 -18.24 11.96
C GLY A 88 -23.80 -18.19 12.17
N LYS A 89 -24.28 -17.79 13.36
CA LYS A 89 -25.63 -17.25 13.52
C LYS A 89 -25.57 -15.80 13.02
N SER A 90 -26.36 -15.48 11.98
CA SER A 90 -26.57 -14.11 11.56
C SER A 90 -27.33 -13.35 12.65
N CYS A 91 -26.78 -12.24 13.13
CA CYS A 91 -27.45 -11.36 14.10
C CYS A 91 -28.40 -10.36 13.43
N ILE A 92 -28.55 -10.39 12.13
CA ILE A 92 -29.37 -9.43 11.37
C ILE A 92 -30.44 -10.21 10.58
N GLY A 93 -31.66 -10.16 11.08
CA GLY A 93 -32.86 -10.57 10.37
C GLY A 93 -33.08 -12.08 10.25
N LYS A 94 -34.37 -12.47 10.31
CA LYS A 94 -34.86 -13.83 10.07
C LYS A 94 -34.81 -14.18 8.57
N ASP A 95 -33.66 -14.14 7.95
CA ASP A 95 -33.52 -14.61 6.57
C ASP A 95 -33.33 -16.13 6.59
N LYS A 96 -34.41 -16.86 6.42
CA LYS A 96 -34.44 -18.33 6.44
C LYS A 96 -33.65 -18.97 5.29
N ASN A 97 -33.14 -18.17 4.36
CA ASN A 97 -32.36 -18.62 3.19
C ASN A 97 -30.84 -18.58 3.37
N LEU A 98 -30.33 -18.14 4.52
CA LEU A 98 -28.91 -18.30 4.82
C LEU A 98 -28.64 -19.72 5.34
N GLY A 99 -28.72 -20.69 4.45
CA GLY A 99 -28.27 -22.06 4.71
C GLY A 99 -26.85 -22.06 5.30
N ASN A 100 -26.52 -23.08 6.06
CA ASN A 100 -25.21 -23.33 6.65
C ASN A 100 -24.10 -23.14 5.61
N ARG A 101 -23.56 -21.92 5.51
CA ARG A 101 -22.41 -21.67 4.64
C ARG A 101 -21.20 -22.32 5.30
N ILE A 102 -20.80 -23.45 4.78
CA ILE A 102 -19.51 -24.05 5.11
C ILE A 102 -18.45 -23.10 4.56
N TYR A 103 -17.82 -22.35 5.44
CA TYR A 103 -16.68 -21.53 5.07
C TYR A 103 -15.46 -22.44 4.95
N THR A 104 -15.13 -22.84 3.75
CA THR A 104 -13.81 -23.40 3.44
C THR A 104 -12.83 -22.24 3.43
N PRO A 105 -11.80 -22.22 4.27
CA PRO A 105 -10.76 -21.20 4.18
C PRO A 105 -10.17 -21.28 2.77
N LYS A 106 -10.32 -20.20 2.00
CA LYS A 106 -9.68 -20.11 0.69
C LYS A 106 -8.18 -20.01 0.90
N GLU A 107 -7.41 -20.52 -0.04
CA GLU A 107 -5.94 -20.48 -0.02
C GLU A 107 -5.35 -19.06 0.05
N PHE A 108 -6.18 -18.03 -0.04
CA PHE A 108 -5.79 -16.64 -0.11
C PHE A 108 -6.34 -15.84 1.07
N LYS A 109 -5.47 -15.11 1.72
CA LYS A 109 -5.86 -14.16 2.77
C LYS A 109 -6.34 -12.85 2.14
N MET A 110 -7.54 -12.41 2.52
CA MET A 110 -8.05 -11.11 2.10
C MET A 110 -7.27 -9.98 2.79
N LEU A 111 -6.99 -8.92 2.05
CA LEU A 111 -6.40 -7.69 2.59
C LEU A 111 -7.40 -7.04 3.55
N ASN A 112 -6.98 -6.76 4.77
CA ASN A 112 -7.80 -6.06 5.76
C ASN A 112 -7.79 -4.55 5.47
N SER A 113 -8.83 -3.84 5.91
CA SER A 113 -8.88 -2.38 5.82
C SER A 113 -7.90 -1.70 6.77
N VAL A 114 -7.48 -2.36 7.85
CA VAL A 114 -6.41 -1.91 8.74
C VAL A 114 -5.22 -2.85 8.60
N LEU A 115 -4.09 -2.29 8.20
CA LEU A 115 -2.83 -2.98 7.96
C LEU A 115 -1.86 -2.67 9.09
N GLU A 116 -1.68 -3.61 10.01
CA GLU A 116 -0.69 -3.47 11.08
C GLU A 116 0.69 -3.88 10.55
N VAL A 117 1.52 -2.89 10.26
CA VAL A 117 2.89 -3.09 9.78
C VAL A 117 3.82 -2.11 10.48
N PRO A 118 4.86 -2.58 11.16
CA PRO A 118 5.86 -1.69 11.77
C PRO A 118 6.55 -0.80 10.73
N ARG A 119 6.93 0.42 11.14
CA ARG A 119 7.77 1.29 10.32
C ARG A 119 9.20 0.73 10.23
N ASP A 120 9.88 0.99 9.12
CA ASP A 120 11.29 0.64 8.95
C ASP A 120 12.22 1.66 9.67
N VAL A 121 12.16 1.69 11.01
CA VAL A 121 12.96 2.63 11.81
C VAL A 121 14.40 2.18 12.06
N LYS A 122 14.70 0.89 11.90
CA LYS A 122 16.02 0.30 12.23
C LYS A 122 17.12 0.55 11.20
N LYS A 123 16.78 1.04 10.01
CA LYS A 123 17.73 1.43 8.98
C LYS A 123 17.43 2.86 8.60
N PRO A 124 18.07 3.85 9.22
CA PRO A 124 17.89 5.24 8.85
C PRO A 124 18.44 5.44 7.44
N LEU A 125 17.59 5.25 6.45
CA LEU A 125 17.92 5.60 5.06
C LEU A 125 17.95 7.12 4.87
N GLY A 126 17.74 7.89 5.96
CA GLY A 126 17.57 9.34 5.87
C GLY A 126 16.31 9.77 5.10
N VAL A 127 15.48 8.81 4.69
CA VAL A 127 14.29 9.01 3.87
C VAL A 127 13.11 8.30 4.52
N TRP A 128 11.93 8.90 4.48
CA TRP A 128 10.69 8.28 4.91
C TRP A 128 10.36 7.08 4.00
N SER A 129 10.72 5.89 4.46
CA SER A 129 10.53 4.65 3.71
C SER A 129 9.20 4.00 4.07
N LYS A 130 8.40 3.61 3.08
CA LYS A 130 7.28 2.70 3.28
C LYS A 130 7.81 1.26 3.37
N PRO A 131 7.38 0.47 4.38
CA PRO A 131 7.84 -0.92 4.50
C PRO A 131 7.44 -1.77 3.29
N LEU A 132 8.34 -2.64 2.85
CA LEU A 132 8.05 -3.57 1.75
C LEU A 132 6.86 -4.49 2.07
N LYS A 133 6.75 -4.91 3.35
CA LYS A 133 5.63 -5.73 3.86
C LYS A 133 4.27 -5.04 3.75
N LEU A 134 4.25 -3.69 3.76
CA LEU A 134 3.05 -2.89 3.55
C LEU A 134 2.73 -2.76 2.06
N VAL A 135 3.72 -2.40 1.26
CA VAL A 135 3.50 -2.01 -0.15
C VAL A 135 3.26 -3.22 -1.04
N MET A 136 3.95 -4.34 -0.80
CA MET A 136 3.84 -5.53 -1.66
C MET A 136 2.40 -6.09 -1.77
N PRO A 137 1.62 -6.26 -0.69
CA PRO A 137 0.23 -6.70 -0.80
C PRO A 137 -0.66 -5.71 -1.56
N LEU A 138 -0.43 -4.40 -1.38
CA LEU A 138 -1.16 -3.36 -2.11
C LEU A 138 -0.87 -3.43 -3.61
N MET A 139 0.39 -3.59 -3.97
CA MET A 139 0.81 -3.73 -5.37
C MET A 139 0.24 -4.99 -6.01
N LYS A 140 0.27 -6.13 -5.32
CA LYS A 140 -0.36 -7.38 -5.80
C LYS A 140 -1.86 -7.23 -6.06
N TRP A 141 -2.53 -6.36 -5.31
CA TRP A 141 -3.95 -6.08 -5.50
C TRP A 141 -4.22 -5.14 -6.67
N LEU A 142 -3.38 -4.09 -6.82
CA LEU A 142 -3.68 -2.97 -7.72
C LEU A 142 -3.08 -3.11 -9.12
N VAL A 143 -2.07 -3.96 -9.30
CA VAL A 143 -1.40 -4.11 -10.59
C VAL A 143 -1.53 -5.51 -11.17
N ASN A 144 -1.56 -5.58 -12.50
CA ASN A 144 -1.54 -6.81 -13.28
C ASN A 144 -0.21 -6.95 -14.02
N LYS A 145 0.04 -8.17 -14.50
CA LYS A 145 1.16 -8.41 -15.41
C LYS A 145 1.05 -7.46 -16.62
N ASN A 146 2.18 -6.86 -17.01
CA ASN A 146 2.33 -5.90 -18.10
C ASN A 146 1.77 -4.48 -17.82
N ASP A 147 1.24 -4.20 -16.64
CA ASP A 147 0.90 -2.83 -16.27
C ASP A 147 2.17 -1.96 -16.19
N LYS A 148 1.97 -0.65 -16.32
CA LYS A 148 3.01 0.35 -16.11
C LYS A 148 2.70 1.13 -14.84
N VAL A 149 3.65 1.20 -13.92
CA VAL A 149 3.53 1.93 -12.67
C VAL A 149 4.31 3.22 -12.75
N PHE A 150 3.66 4.32 -12.42
CA PHE A 150 4.27 5.64 -12.30
C PHE A 150 4.27 6.07 -10.83
N ASP A 151 5.43 6.48 -10.33
CA ASP A 151 5.61 6.96 -8.96
C ASP A 151 6.29 8.34 -8.99
N GLY A 152 5.51 9.38 -8.74
CA GLY A 152 6.00 10.76 -8.74
C GLY A 152 6.79 11.15 -7.47
N TYR A 153 6.83 10.29 -6.46
CA TYR A 153 7.45 10.52 -5.15
C TYR A 153 8.20 9.28 -4.67
N MET A 154 9.14 8.82 -5.48
CA MET A 154 9.82 7.53 -5.32
C MET A 154 10.45 7.31 -3.94
N GLY A 155 10.91 8.38 -3.29
CA GLY A 155 11.53 8.33 -1.96
C GLY A 155 12.65 7.30 -1.89
N SER A 156 12.50 6.28 -1.05
CA SER A 156 13.47 5.20 -0.87
C SER A 156 13.39 4.06 -1.91
N GLY A 157 12.52 4.16 -2.92
CA GLY A 157 12.37 3.16 -3.97
C GLY A 157 11.61 1.88 -3.60
N THR A 158 10.79 1.89 -2.56
CA THR A 158 10.05 0.67 -2.14
C THR A 158 9.10 0.19 -3.23
N PHE A 159 8.41 1.10 -3.93
CA PHE A 159 7.54 0.73 -5.06
C PHE A 159 8.32 0.16 -6.23
N ALA A 160 9.52 0.68 -6.52
CA ALA A 160 10.40 0.12 -7.55
C ALA A 160 10.77 -1.35 -7.26
N ILE A 161 11.13 -1.64 -6.01
CA ILE A 161 11.42 -3.01 -5.57
C ILE A 161 10.18 -3.92 -5.72
N CYS A 162 8.99 -3.43 -5.34
CA CYS A 162 7.76 -4.18 -5.53
C CYS A 162 7.49 -4.48 -7.00
N CYS A 163 7.65 -3.49 -7.89
CA CYS A 163 7.45 -3.64 -9.32
C CYS A 163 8.44 -4.64 -9.93
N HIS A 164 9.72 -4.58 -9.52
CA HIS A 164 10.72 -5.57 -9.93
C HIS A 164 10.29 -7.00 -9.55
N ASN A 165 9.89 -7.21 -8.30
CA ASN A 165 9.46 -8.52 -7.81
C ASN A 165 8.19 -9.03 -8.52
N LEU A 166 7.30 -8.14 -8.95
CA LEU A 166 6.08 -8.45 -9.68
C LEU A 166 6.27 -8.50 -11.21
N LYS A 167 7.48 -8.23 -11.69
CA LYS A 167 7.82 -8.14 -13.13
C LYS A 167 6.92 -7.15 -13.87
N VAL A 168 6.72 -5.97 -13.26
CA VAL A 168 5.91 -4.86 -13.75
C VAL A 168 6.80 -3.68 -14.10
N ASN A 169 6.52 -2.99 -15.20
CA ASN A 169 7.29 -1.82 -15.62
C ASN A 169 7.10 -0.66 -14.61
N TYR A 170 8.20 0.00 -14.25
CA TYR A 170 8.20 1.08 -13.28
C TYR A 170 8.92 2.31 -13.81
N THR A 171 8.32 3.48 -13.57
CA THR A 171 8.95 4.78 -13.78
C THR A 171 8.78 5.59 -12.51
N GLY A 172 9.88 6.01 -11.88
CA GLY A 172 9.86 6.78 -10.63
C GLY A 172 10.62 8.08 -10.75
N TYR A 173 10.14 9.10 -10.04
CA TYR A 173 10.78 10.41 -9.91
C TYR A 173 11.01 10.75 -8.45
N GLU A 174 12.16 11.34 -8.17
CA GLU A 174 12.54 11.87 -6.86
C GLU A 174 13.26 13.20 -7.05
N ILE A 175 12.79 14.24 -6.38
CA ILE A 175 13.33 15.58 -6.52
C ILE A 175 14.66 15.77 -5.79
N CYS A 176 14.83 15.05 -4.67
CA CYS A 176 16.04 15.09 -3.88
C CYS A 176 17.09 14.14 -4.45
N LYS A 177 18.20 14.67 -4.96
CA LYS A 177 19.30 13.88 -5.55
C LYS A 177 19.84 12.82 -4.61
N ASN A 178 19.97 13.15 -3.31
CA ASN A 178 20.44 12.18 -2.30
C ASN A 178 19.46 11.03 -2.12
N ASN A 179 18.15 11.33 -2.02
CA ASN A 179 17.13 10.29 -1.90
C ASN A 179 17.09 9.42 -3.16
N PHE A 180 17.22 10.03 -4.34
CA PHE A 180 17.30 9.31 -5.60
C PHE A 180 18.48 8.34 -5.63
N LYS A 181 19.66 8.78 -5.19
CA LYS A 181 20.84 7.92 -5.08
C LYS A 181 20.59 6.75 -4.13
N ILE A 182 20.08 7.01 -2.93
CA ILE A 182 19.73 5.98 -1.94
C ILE A 182 18.76 4.96 -2.55
N ALA A 183 17.73 5.43 -3.23
CA ALA A 183 16.74 4.56 -3.87
C ALA A 183 17.37 3.70 -4.97
N LYS A 184 18.21 4.28 -5.83
CA LYS A 184 18.91 3.57 -6.90
C LYS A 184 19.82 2.47 -6.34
N ASP A 185 20.63 2.81 -5.33
CA ASP A 185 21.54 1.86 -4.67
C ASP A 185 20.75 0.71 -4.01
N ARG A 186 19.65 1.03 -3.35
CA ARG A 186 18.76 0.04 -2.71
C ARG A 186 18.11 -0.89 -3.72
N VAL A 187 17.62 -0.36 -4.83
CA VAL A 187 17.00 -1.17 -5.91
C VAL A 187 18.05 -2.06 -6.55
N ASN A 188 19.23 -1.53 -6.87
CA ASN A 188 20.33 -2.30 -7.45
C ASN A 188 20.78 -3.43 -6.53
N ALA A 189 20.98 -3.16 -5.23
CA ALA A 189 21.33 -4.19 -4.26
C ALA A 189 20.28 -5.30 -4.17
N HIS A 190 18.98 -4.93 -4.25
CA HIS A 190 17.90 -5.91 -4.23
C HIS A 190 17.88 -6.79 -5.49
N THR A 191 18.07 -6.20 -6.67
CA THR A 191 18.08 -6.92 -7.95
C THR A 191 19.30 -7.85 -8.08
N SER A 192 20.47 -7.41 -7.62
CA SER A 192 21.68 -8.22 -7.65
C SER A 192 21.62 -9.45 -6.74
N GLN A 193 20.95 -9.34 -5.58
CA GLN A 193 20.74 -10.48 -4.69
C GLN A 193 19.88 -11.59 -5.30
N ILE A 194 18.90 -11.23 -6.14
CA ILE A 194 18.02 -12.22 -6.79
C ILE A 194 18.75 -12.98 -7.89
N GLN A 195 19.70 -12.35 -8.57
CA GLN A 195 20.51 -13.00 -9.64
C GLN A 195 21.47 -14.08 -9.11
N LEU A 196 21.82 -14.07 -7.83
CA LEU A 196 22.71 -15.06 -7.22
C LEU A 196 22.01 -16.40 -6.89
N TRP A 197 20.68 -16.47 -6.99
CA TRP A 197 19.88 -17.65 -6.60
C TRP A 197 19.06 -18.25 -7.76
N THR A 198 19.25 -17.79 -8.99
CA THR A 198 18.66 -18.34 -10.21
C THR A 198 19.66 -19.15 -11.01
#